data_793d537db42d00cf1250f64841b6286a
#
_entry.id   793d537db42d00cf1250f64841b6286a
#
_cell.length_a   1.000
_cell.length_b   1.000
_cell.length_c   1.000
_cell.angle_alpha   90.00
_cell.angle_beta   90.00
_cell.angle_gamma   90.00
#
_symmetry.space_group_name_H-M   'P 1'
#
loop_
_entity.id
_entity.type
_entity.pdbx_description
1 polymer ?
#
loop_
_entity_poly.entity_id
_entity_poly.type
_entity_poly.pdbx_seq_one_letter_code
_entity_poly.pdbx_strand_id
1 'polypeptide(L)'
;MLRYSKLNFLILFLQIFTIQAFSQNEKTLEECIQIALDRNLGIKRQGLQVDLAKDNQVTAQAARLPSLDGFFSHNLSSGKTVNYENYTYINTKYQDGNLGIQGTVPVFSGFGNLFLAKSAKYSVLSEADKRADLSKALTIDVTTAYLQILYNEELLGIAKAKLESSKEQLRMNEGYFDAGRLSKVEVLAMKSQVAQDNLSKIQAENDVQSAYLTLAQLLNVDNVKELRIKRLVSLNESISLVIKDPETIFDYALINNPGITAAGFLVQSREAQLKAMRAKISPSVSINGILYSRYSELGVNQLNPTAEYPYSDQLRDNMYGRASINLSIPIFSQFQTRSRINQANILSMDARLQLDQKKLAVRQDIQKAYAAAINAKAKYEATDEAVTSAREAFNLTQEKYKSGISSSVEFKLAQNQLVQAQLTQVQAKYEYLIRSKILDLYLDKPMTLN
;
A
#
# COMPACT_ATOMS: atom_id res chain seq x y z
N MET A 1 -21.81 61.18 18.39
CA MET A 1 -22.25 59.87 18.92
C MET A 1 -22.15 58.68 17.93
N LEU A 2 -21.76 58.87 16.67
CA LEU A 2 -21.71 57.80 15.63
C LEU A 2 -20.36 57.11 15.43
N ARG A 3 -19.30 57.49 16.16
CA ARG A 3 -17.96 56.90 16.02
C ARG A 3 -17.67 55.72 16.99
N TYR A 4 -18.37 55.65 18.12
CA TYR A 4 -18.17 54.57 19.12
C TYR A 4 -18.98 53.30 18.81
N SER A 5 -20.04 53.39 18.01
CA SER A 5 -20.84 52.21 17.64
C SER A 5 -20.10 51.26 16.68
N LYS A 6 -19.27 51.80 15.76
CA LYS A 6 -18.49 50.97 14.81
C LYS A 6 -17.30 50.24 15.45
N LEU A 7 -16.72 50.82 16.50
CA LEU A 7 -15.60 50.22 17.21
C LEU A 7 -16.06 49.03 18.08
N ASN A 8 -17.22 49.14 18.73
CA ASN A 8 -17.80 48.08 19.53
C ASN A 8 -18.31 46.90 18.66
N PHE A 9 -18.77 47.18 17.41
CA PHE A 9 -19.18 46.14 16.48
C PHE A 9 -17.98 45.36 15.92
N LEU A 10 -16.81 46.04 15.73
CA LEU A 10 -15.57 45.43 15.26
C LEU A 10 -14.93 44.55 16.36
N ILE A 11 -15.01 44.97 17.64
CA ILE A 11 -14.51 44.22 18.80
C ILE A 11 -15.43 42.99 19.05
N LEU A 12 -16.75 43.11 18.88
CA LEU A 12 -17.67 41.99 19.01
C LEU A 12 -17.49 40.96 17.86
N PHE A 13 -17.16 41.42 16.64
CA PHE A 13 -16.87 40.54 15.51
C PHE A 13 -15.49 39.84 15.65
N LEU A 14 -14.51 40.49 16.29
CA LEU A 14 -13.21 39.91 16.59
C LEU A 14 -13.27 38.85 17.70
N GLN A 15 -14.24 38.99 18.65
CA GLN A 15 -14.42 37.98 19.72
C GLN A 15 -15.20 36.74 19.24
N ILE A 16 -15.99 36.82 18.17
CA ILE A 16 -16.68 35.66 17.59
C ILE A 16 -15.70 34.80 16.79
N PHE A 17 -14.58 35.36 16.33
CA PHE A 17 -13.56 34.60 15.56
C PHE A 17 -12.54 33.86 16.42
N THR A 18 -12.53 34.07 17.75
CA THR A 18 -11.57 33.40 18.66
C THR A 18 -12.13 32.21 19.42
N ILE A 19 -13.39 31.82 19.18
CA ILE A 19 -13.96 30.56 19.66
C ILE A 19 -14.07 29.55 18.49
N GLN A 20 -13.05 29.44 17.66
CA GLN A 20 -12.69 28.15 17.14
C GLN A 20 -11.91 27.43 18.24
N ALA A 21 -12.66 27.00 19.28
CA ALA A 21 -12.19 26.07 20.24
C ALA A 21 -11.46 24.96 19.47
N PHE A 22 -10.25 24.66 19.90
CA PHE A 22 -9.56 23.42 19.62
C PHE A 22 -10.48 22.28 20.10
N SER A 23 -11.51 21.96 19.34
CA SER A 23 -12.12 20.66 19.36
C SER A 23 -10.99 19.74 18.93
N GLN A 24 -10.33 19.13 19.90
CA GLN A 24 -9.42 18.02 19.65
C GLN A 24 -10.30 16.97 18.95
N ASN A 25 -10.23 16.97 17.61
CA ASN A 25 -11.09 16.15 16.77
C ASN A 25 -10.59 14.72 16.93
N GLU A 26 -11.22 13.99 17.88
CA GLU A 26 -10.93 12.58 18.08
C GLU A 26 -11.18 11.84 16.78
N LYS A 27 -10.20 11.10 16.30
CA LYS A 27 -10.26 10.39 15.03
C LYS A 27 -10.97 9.05 15.18
N THR A 28 -11.93 8.81 14.31
CA THR A 28 -12.54 7.48 14.19
C THR A 28 -11.59 6.51 13.48
N LEU A 29 -11.89 5.21 13.53
CA LEU A 29 -11.11 4.20 12.80
C LEU A 29 -11.13 4.48 11.30
N GLU A 30 -12.30 4.83 10.76
CA GLU A 30 -12.50 5.12 9.33
C GLU A 30 -11.64 6.32 8.90
N GLU A 31 -11.61 7.40 9.69
CA GLU A 31 -10.76 8.56 9.42
C GLU A 31 -9.27 8.20 9.45
N CYS A 32 -8.86 7.36 10.41
CA CYS A 32 -7.48 6.88 10.49
C CYS A 32 -7.10 6.06 9.25
N ILE A 33 -7.98 5.15 8.81
CA ILE A 33 -7.77 4.36 7.59
C ILE A 33 -7.64 5.28 6.38
N GLN A 34 -8.53 6.27 6.23
CA GLN A 34 -8.48 7.19 5.10
C GLN A 34 -7.18 8.01 5.08
N ILE A 35 -6.76 8.55 6.23
CA ILE A 35 -5.49 9.29 6.35
C ILE A 35 -4.30 8.39 5.97
N ALA A 36 -4.29 7.15 6.43
CA ALA A 36 -3.23 6.21 6.10
C ALA A 36 -3.17 5.92 4.60
N LEU A 37 -4.31 5.63 3.96
CA LEU A 37 -4.40 5.36 2.52
C LEU A 37 -3.92 6.54 1.68
N ASP A 38 -4.27 7.77 2.08
CA ASP A 38 -3.89 8.98 1.34
C ASP A 38 -2.42 9.34 1.49
N ARG A 39 -1.81 9.05 2.64
CA ARG A 39 -0.43 9.45 2.96
C ARG A 39 0.61 8.37 2.74
N ASN A 40 0.22 7.10 2.71
CA ASN A 40 1.17 5.99 2.63
C ASN A 40 2.02 6.02 1.36
N LEU A 41 3.34 6.06 1.54
CA LEU A 41 4.30 6.13 0.44
C LEU A 41 4.35 4.83 -0.39
N GLY A 42 4.08 3.68 0.23
CA GLY A 42 4.00 2.38 -0.47
C GLY A 42 2.85 2.35 -1.48
N ILE A 43 1.66 2.83 -1.08
CA ILE A 43 0.49 2.93 -1.97
C ILE A 43 0.74 3.95 -3.09
N LYS A 44 1.35 5.11 -2.77
CA LYS A 44 1.72 6.12 -3.79
C LYS A 44 2.72 5.54 -4.79
N ARG A 45 3.76 4.86 -4.32
CA ARG A 45 4.74 4.18 -5.18
C ARG A 45 4.09 3.14 -6.07
N GLN A 46 3.16 2.34 -5.55
CA GLN A 46 2.42 1.37 -6.35
C GLN A 46 1.51 2.06 -7.37
N GLY A 47 0.96 3.24 -7.03
CA GLY A 47 0.25 4.10 -7.99
C GLY A 47 1.11 4.46 -9.20
N LEU A 48 2.38 4.86 -8.99
CA LEU A 48 3.33 5.13 -10.07
C LEU A 48 3.63 3.88 -10.92
N GLN A 49 3.62 2.67 -10.33
CA GLN A 49 3.76 1.42 -11.11
C GLN A 49 2.53 1.18 -12.01
N VAL A 50 1.33 1.53 -11.55
CA VAL A 50 0.11 1.50 -12.38
C VAL A 50 0.24 2.47 -13.55
N ASP A 51 0.72 3.69 -13.31
CA ASP A 51 0.87 4.69 -14.38
C ASP A 51 1.96 4.28 -15.37
N LEU A 52 3.09 3.75 -14.91
CA LEU A 52 4.11 3.15 -15.77
C LEU A 52 3.55 2.02 -16.64
N ALA A 53 2.70 1.16 -16.05
CA ALA A 53 2.06 0.08 -16.80
C ALA A 53 1.08 0.62 -17.86
N LYS A 54 0.36 1.74 -17.59
CA LYS A 54 -0.50 2.42 -18.56
C LYS A 54 0.31 2.99 -19.73
N ASP A 55 1.45 3.63 -19.47
CA ASP A 55 2.32 4.16 -20.53
C ASP A 55 2.89 3.03 -21.40
N ASN A 56 3.28 1.91 -20.75
CA ASN A 56 3.67 0.70 -21.48
C ASN A 56 2.51 0.13 -22.34
N GLN A 57 1.26 0.23 -21.86
CA GLN A 57 0.10 -0.15 -22.65
C GLN A 57 -0.11 0.78 -23.85
N VAL A 58 0.03 2.09 -23.69
CA VAL A 58 -0.03 3.06 -24.78
C VAL A 58 1.04 2.72 -25.84
N THR A 59 2.28 2.51 -25.41
CA THR A 59 3.39 2.13 -26.30
C THR A 59 3.10 0.82 -27.05
N ALA A 60 2.58 -0.20 -26.36
CA ALA A 60 2.24 -1.49 -26.97
C ALA A 60 1.07 -1.38 -27.98
N GLN A 61 0.13 -0.49 -27.73
CA GLN A 61 -0.96 -0.18 -28.67
C GLN A 61 -0.48 0.61 -29.86
N ALA A 62 0.39 1.61 -29.61
CA ALA A 62 0.97 2.48 -30.63
C ALA A 62 1.95 1.74 -31.57
N ALA A 63 2.50 0.60 -31.15
CA ALA A 63 3.35 -0.23 -32.00
C ALA A 63 2.68 -0.75 -33.30
N ARG A 64 1.38 -0.49 -33.48
CA ARG A 64 0.62 -0.78 -34.70
C ARG A 64 0.39 0.45 -35.57
N LEU A 65 0.72 1.63 -35.07
CA LEU A 65 0.60 2.89 -35.78
C LEU A 65 1.82 3.15 -36.67
N PRO A 66 1.72 4.03 -37.66
CA PRO A 66 2.87 4.50 -38.43
C PRO A 66 3.88 5.21 -37.53
N SER A 67 5.17 4.97 -37.75
CA SER A 67 6.23 5.87 -37.29
C SER A 67 6.59 6.85 -38.40
N LEU A 68 6.98 8.07 -38.03
CA LEU A 68 7.47 9.10 -38.93
C LEU A 68 8.69 9.77 -38.27
N ASP A 69 9.83 9.72 -38.96
CA ASP A 69 11.08 10.28 -38.49
C ASP A 69 11.60 11.27 -39.50
N GLY A 70 12.05 12.45 -39.06
CA GLY A 70 12.82 13.39 -39.84
C GLY A 70 14.31 13.17 -39.64
N PHE A 71 15.10 13.26 -40.66
CA PHE A 71 16.55 13.14 -40.56
C PHE A 71 17.25 14.24 -41.36
N PHE A 72 18.38 14.65 -40.83
CA PHE A 72 19.33 15.56 -41.49
C PHE A 72 20.73 15.04 -41.25
N SER A 73 21.54 15.00 -42.28
CA SER A 73 22.97 14.73 -42.16
C SER A 73 23.78 15.73 -42.97
N HIS A 74 24.91 16.12 -42.41
CA HIS A 74 25.93 16.91 -43.10
C HIS A 74 27.28 16.26 -42.80
N ASN A 75 27.98 15.87 -43.87
CA ASN A 75 29.22 15.12 -43.77
C ASN A 75 30.36 15.93 -44.41
N LEU A 76 31.54 15.86 -43.80
CA LEU A 76 32.79 16.29 -44.38
C LEU A 76 33.58 15.05 -44.74
N SER A 77 33.73 14.80 -46.03
CA SER A 77 34.37 13.63 -46.59
C SER A 77 35.75 14.01 -47.17
N SER A 78 36.75 13.12 -47.04
CA SER A 78 38.09 13.32 -47.53
C SER A 78 38.61 12.01 -48.10
N GLY A 79 39.07 12.03 -49.35
CA GLY A 79 39.61 10.84 -50.01
C GLY A 79 39.24 10.73 -51.46
N LYS A 80 39.40 9.50 -51.98
CA LYS A 80 39.12 9.20 -53.38
C LYS A 80 37.60 9.06 -53.60
N THR A 81 37.05 9.88 -54.47
CA THR A 81 35.62 9.89 -54.83
C THR A 81 35.44 10.09 -56.33
N VAL A 82 34.21 10.00 -56.81
CA VAL A 82 33.87 10.23 -58.23
C VAL A 82 33.52 11.71 -58.44
N ASN A 83 34.13 12.33 -59.37
CA ASN A 83 33.69 13.63 -59.93
C ASN A 83 32.48 13.35 -60.82
N TYR A 84 31.33 13.92 -60.54
CA TYR A 84 30.10 13.69 -61.29
C TYR A 84 29.98 14.46 -62.57
N GLU A 85 30.94 15.37 -62.85
CA GLU A 85 31.01 16.08 -64.09
C GLU A 85 31.58 15.23 -65.27
N ASN A 86 32.65 14.47 -64.93
CA ASN A 86 33.39 13.74 -65.98
C ASN A 86 33.55 12.22 -65.64
N TYR A 87 32.95 11.77 -64.55
CA TYR A 87 32.99 10.39 -64.04
C TYR A 87 34.39 9.83 -63.78
N THR A 88 35.38 10.74 -63.53
CA THR A 88 36.74 10.34 -63.13
C THR A 88 36.90 10.27 -61.63
N TYR A 89 37.90 9.52 -61.17
CA TYR A 89 38.24 9.48 -59.73
C TYR A 89 39.15 10.67 -59.37
N ILE A 90 38.72 11.41 -58.35
CA ILE A 90 39.50 12.53 -57.78
C ILE A 90 39.78 12.26 -56.33
N ASN A 91 40.89 12.77 -55.80
CA ASN A 91 41.21 12.72 -54.36
C ASN A 91 41.02 14.14 -53.79
N THR A 92 39.95 14.36 -53.10
CA THR A 92 39.58 15.69 -52.61
C THR A 92 38.86 15.65 -51.28
N LYS A 93 38.70 16.82 -50.68
CA LYS A 93 37.79 17.04 -49.56
C LYS A 93 36.50 17.68 -50.10
N TYR A 94 35.38 17.22 -49.66
CA TYR A 94 34.09 17.76 -50.07
C TYR A 94 33.04 17.60 -48.96
N GLN A 95 32.00 18.39 -49.04
CA GLN A 95 30.85 18.32 -48.15
C GLN A 95 29.68 17.69 -48.89
N ASP A 96 28.96 16.83 -48.18
CA ASP A 96 27.72 16.24 -48.67
C ASP A 96 26.71 16.10 -47.51
N GLY A 97 25.46 15.93 -47.85
CA GLY A 97 24.43 15.73 -46.84
C GLY A 97 23.09 15.33 -47.44
N ASN A 98 22.22 14.93 -46.57
CA ASN A 98 20.85 14.62 -46.92
C ASN A 98 19.87 15.12 -45.86
N LEU A 99 18.67 15.47 -46.30
CA LEU A 99 17.55 15.91 -45.49
C LEU A 99 16.30 15.17 -45.96
N GLY A 100 15.51 14.65 -45.05
CA GLY A 100 14.30 13.98 -45.45
C GLY A 100 13.41 13.56 -44.30
N ILE A 101 12.34 12.88 -44.69
CA ILE A 101 11.42 12.19 -43.76
C ILE A 101 11.29 10.75 -44.20
N GLN A 102 11.17 9.85 -43.22
CA GLN A 102 10.89 8.43 -43.45
C GLN A 102 9.80 7.97 -42.55
N GLY A 103 8.97 7.06 -43.03
CA GLY A 103 7.89 6.47 -42.23
C GLY A 103 7.78 4.99 -42.46
N THR A 104 7.38 4.28 -41.42
CA THR A 104 7.15 2.83 -41.46
C THR A 104 5.79 2.51 -40.86
N VAL A 105 5.00 1.70 -41.60
CA VAL A 105 3.71 1.17 -41.15
C VAL A 105 3.80 -0.34 -41.02
N PRO A 106 3.71 -0.92 -39.83
CA PRO A 106 3.60 -2.36 -39.67
C PRO A 106 2.19 -2.83 -40.04
N VAL A 107 2.08 -3.54 -41.19
CA VAL A 107 0.79 -4.04 -41.71
C VAL A 107 0.41 -5.37 -41.05
N PHE A 108 1.38 -6.26 -40.92
CA PHE A 108 1.21 -7.58 -40.33
C PHE A 108 2.48 -8.01 -39.58
N SER A 109 2.30 -8.57 -38.37
CA SER A 109 3.39 -9.06 -37.51
C SER A 109 3.03 -10.39 -36.84
N GLY A 110 2.31 -11.27 -37.56
CA GLY A 110 1.85 -12.56 -36.97
C GLY A 110 0.91 -12.38 -35.77
N PHE A 111 0.18 -11.26 -35.68
CA PHE A 111 -0.60 -10.83 -34.51
C PHE A 111 0.23 -10.55 -33.25
N GLY A 112 1.58 -10.51 -33.34
CA GLY A 112 2.46 -10.29 -32.20
C GLY A 112 2.15 -9.00 -31.44
N ASN A 113 1.98 -7.88 -32.17
CA ASN A 113 1.65 -6.56 -31.59
C ASN A 113 0.28 -6.55 -30.89
N LEU A 114 -0.70 -7.34 -31.41
CA LEU A 114 -2.00 -7.49 -30.74
C LEU A 114 -1.86 -8.21 -29.40
N PHE A 115 -1.07 -9.29 -29.34
CA PHE A 115 -0.83 -10.01 -28.10
C PHE A 115 0.01 -9.21 -27.11
N LEU A 116 0.96 -8.39 -27.58
CA LEU A 116 1.70 -7.46 -26.70
C LEU A 116 0.79 -6.41 -26.07
N ALA A 117 -0.11 -5.80 -26.85
CA ALA A 117 -1.10 -4.86 -26.35
C ALA A 117 -2.04 -5.53 -25.31
N LYS A 118 -2.44 -6.79 -25.56
CA LYS A 118 -3.24 -7.57 -24.61
C LYS A 118 -2.47 -7.90 -23.34
N SER A 119 -1.18 -8.27 -23.45
CA SER A 119 -0.29 -8.48 -22.30
C SER A 119 -0.17 -7.22 -21.45
N ALA A 120 0.10 -6.06 -22.08
CA ALA A 120 0.21 -4.78 -21.40
C ALA A 120 -1.10 -4.38 -20.69
N LYS A 121 -2.28 -4.60 -21.33
CA LYS A 121 -3.58 -4.39 -20.69
C LYS A 121 -3.72 -5.19 -19.40
N TYR A 122 -3.39 -6.49 -19.42
CA TYR A 122 -3.46 -7.31 -18.21
C TYR A 122 -2.41 -6.93 -17.17
N SER A 123 -1.25 -6.41 -17.59
CA SER A 123 -0.26 -5.87 -16.67
C SER A 123 -0.80 -4.65 -15.91
N VAL A 124 -1.53 -3.74 -16.56
CA VAL A 124 -2.19 -2.60 -15.89
C VAL A 124 -3.19 -3.09 -14.84
N LEU A 125 -4.04 -4.07 -15.18
CA LEU A 125 -5.00 -4.64 -14.22
C LEU A 125 -4.31 -5.31 -13.05
N SER A 126 -3.22 -6.05 -13.31
CA SER A 126 -2.42 -6.67 -12.25
C SER A 126 -1.82 -5.64 -11.31
N GLU A 127 -1.23 -4.54 -11.80
CA GLU A 127 -0.63 -3.50 -10.95
C GLU A 127 -1.70 -2.70 -10.19
N ALA A 128 -2.89 -2.49 -10.79
CA ALA A 128 -4.01 -1.85 -10.09
C ALA A 128 -4.52 -2.69 -8.91
N ASP A 129 -4.66 -4.00 -9.12
CA ASP A 129 -5.11 -4.91 -8.06
C ASP A 129 -4.04 -5.12 -6.99
N LYS A 130 -2.74 -5.08 -7.33
CA LYS A 130 -1.65 -5.03 -6.33
C LYS A 130 -1.75 -3.80 -5.43
N ARG A 131 -2.12 -2.64 -6.01
CA ARG A 131 -2.38 -1.44 -5.23
C ARG A 131 -3.54 -1.63 -4.26
N ALA A 132 -4.62 -2.28 -4.71
CA ALA A 132 -5.77 -2.59 -3.86
C ALA A 132 -5.41 -3.60 -2.75
N ASP A 133 -4.57 -4.62 -3.03
CA ASP A 133 -4.08 -5.59 -2.04
C ASP A 133 -3.24 -4.90 -0.96
N LEU A 134 -2.33 -3.99 -1.34
CA LEU A 134 -1.58 -3.15 -0.40
C LEU A 134 -2.48 -2.26 0.45
N SER A 135 -3.54 -1.70 -0.13
CA SER A 135 -4.52 -0.89 0.60
C SER A 135 -5.26 -1.72 1.65
N LYS A 136 -5.66 -2.96 1.31
CA LYS A 136 -6.26 -3.90 2.27
C LYS A 136 -5.30 -4.26 3.41
N ALA A 137 -4.04 -4.55 3.11
CA ALA A 137 -3.03 -4.85 4.13
C ALA A 137 -2.84 -3.66 5.09
N LEU A 138 -2.70 -2.45 4.56
CA LEU A 138 -2.59 -1.24 5.39
C LEU A 138 -3.84 -1.01 6.25
N THR A 139 -5.04 -1.30 5.72
CA THR A 139 -6.29 -1.22 6.50
C THR A 139 -6.28 -2.18 7.69
N ILE A 140 -5.76 -3.40 7.54
CA ILE A 140 -5.58 -4.36 8.65
C ILE A 140 -4.60 -3.80 9.68
N ASP A 141 -3.46 -3.28 9.24
CA ASP A 141 -2.42 -2.75 10.12
C ASP A 141 -2.94 -1.56 10.94
N VAL A 142 -3.63 -0.61 10.30
CA VAL A 142 -4.23 0.56 10.97
C VAL A 142 -5.31 0.11 11.96
N THR A 143 -6.18 -0.82 11.58
CA THR A 143 -7.25 -1.35 12.45
C THR A 143 -6.64 -2.03 13.67
N THR A 144 -5.60 -2.84 13.47
CA THR A 144 -4.91 -3.53 14.57
C THR A 144 -4.23 -2.52 15.50
N ALA A 145 -3.54 -1.52 14.97
CA ALA A 145 -2.90 -0.48 15.78
C ALA A 145 -3.92 0.38 16.55
N TYR A 146 -5.06 0.70 15.94
CA TYR A 146 -6.14 1.43 16.58
C TYR A 146 -6.73 0.63 17.77
N LEU A 147 -7.05 -0.64 17.56
CA LEU A 147 -7.57 -1.53 18.62
C LEU A 147 -6.52 -1.79 19.71
N GLN A 148 -5.22 -1.81 19.35
CA GLN A 148 -4.13 -1.92 20.32
C GLN A 148 -4.05 -0.71 21.26
N ILE A 149 -4.35 0.50 20.79
CA ILE A 149 -4.44 1.68 21.66
C ILE A 149 -5.57 1.51 22.66
N LEU A 150 -6.77 1.14 22.19
CA LEU A 150 -7.93 0.92 23.06
C LEU A 150 -7.67 -0.18 24.10
N TYR A 151 -7.02 -1.27 23.70
CA TYR A 151 -6.57 -2.33 24.58
C TYR A 151 -5.64 -1.80 25.68
N ASN A 152 -4.59 -1.08 25.30
CA ASN A 152 -3.63 -0.55 26.26
C ASN A 152 -4.23 0.53 27.17
N GLU A 153 -5.19 1.34 26.70
CA GLU A 153 -5.94 2.29 27.53
C GLU A 153 -6.81 1.58 28.58
N GLU A 154 -7.41 0.45 28.22
CA GLU A 154 -8.19 -0.36 29.17
C GLU A 154 -7.29 -1.02 30.23
N LEU A 155 -6.09 -1.52 29.83
CA LEU A 155 -5.07 -2.01 30.76
C LEU A 155 -4.56 -0.91 31.71
N LEU A 156 -4.33 0.29 31.18
CA LEU A 156 -3.96 1.44 32.01
C LEU A 156 -5.04 1.78 33.03
N GLY A 157 -6.31 1.67 32.64
CA GLY A 157 -7.45 1.82 33.56
C GLY A 157 -7.39 0.83 34.73
N ILE A 158 -7.13 -0.44 34.45
CA ILE A 158 -6.97 -1.50 35.46
C ILE A 158 -5.77 -1.20 36.37
N ALA A 159 -4.62 -0.82 35.82
CA ALA A 159 -3.42 -0.49 36.60
C ALA A 159 -3.63 0.73 37.50
N LYS A 160 -4.33 1.78 37.02
CA LYS A 160 -4.69 2.94 37.83
C LYS A 160 -5.63 2.56 38.98
N ALA A 161 -6.65 1.77 38.70
CA ALA A 161 -7.59 1.31 39.74
C ALA A 161 -6.89 0.46 40.80
N LYS A 162 -5.97 -0.43 40.41
CA LYS A 162 -5.15 -1.23 41.33
C LYS A 162 -4.28 -0.36 42.22
N LEU A 163 -3.57 0.62 41.65
CA LEU A 163 -2.72 1.55 42.41
C LEU A 163 -3.52 2.37 43.40
N GLU A 164 -4.71 2.86 43.01
CA GLU A 164 -5.56 3.63 43.92
C GLU A 164 -6.07 2.77 45.10
N SER A 165 -6.50 1.53 44.82
CA SER A 165 -6.87 0.56 45.86
C SER A 165 -5.69 0.28 46.80
N SER A 166 -4.48 0.13 46.31
CA SER A 166 -3.29 -0.12 47.16
C SER A 166 -2.89 1.10 47.97
N LYS A 167 -3.06 2.32 47.47
CA LYS A 167 -2.85 3.55 48.26
C LYS A 167 -3.86 3.70 49.38
N GLU A 168 -5.13 3.43 49.12
CA GLU A 168 -6.16 3.46 50.15
C GLU A 168 -5.87 2.44 51.23
N GLN A 169 -5.43 1.24 50.83
CA GLN A 169 -5.02 0.20 51.76
C GLN A 169 -3.82 0.61 52.62
N LEU A 170 -2.82 1.28 52.00
CA LEU A 170 -1.67 1.82 52.75
C LEU A 170 -2.13 2.84 53.80
N ARG A 171 -3.03 3.76 53.43
CA ARG A 171 -3.58 4.76 54.35
C ARG A 171 -4.28 4.13 55.54
N MET A 172 -5.06 3.10 55.31
CA MET A 172 -5.73 2.32 56.39
C MET A 172 -4.71 1.63 57.26
N ASN A 173 -3.69 1.00 56.71
CA ASN A 173 -2.63 0.32 57.48
C ASN A 173 -1.81 1.29 58.32
N GLU A 174 -1.52 2.49 57.82
CA GLU A 174 -0.85 3.56 58.58
C GLU A 174 -1.72 3.98 59.79
N GLY A 175 -3.03 4.18 59.60
CA GLY A 175 -3.95 4.45 60.71
C GLY A 175 -4.04 3.35 61.75
N TYR A 176 -4.03 2.07 61.34
CA TYR A 176 -4.02 0.93 62.28
C TYR A 176 -2.67 0.83 63.01
N PHE A 177 -1.56 1.13 62.37
CA PHE A 177 -0.25 1.17 63.01
C PHE A 177 -0.18 2.28 64.08
N ASP A 178 -0.66 3.49 63.75
CA ASP A 178 -0.70 4.62 64.72
C ASP A 178 -1.60 4.32 65.93
N ALA A 179 -2.64 3.50 65.70
CA ALA A 179 -3.51 2.99 66.77
C ALA A 179 -2.92 1.77 67.54
N GLY A 180 -1.70 1.33 67.20
CA GLY A 180 -1.02 0.21 67.82
C GLY A 180 -1.60 -1.17 67.46
N ARG A 181 -2.41 -1.28 66.39
CA ARG A 181 -3.11 -2.50 65.94
C ARG A 181 -2.40 -3.26 64.84
N LEU A 182 -1.37 -2.67 64.23
CA LEU A 182 -0.66 -3.28 63.10
C LEU A 182 0.86 -3.16 63.30
N SER A 183 1.63 -4.08 62.76
CA SER A 183 3.10 -4.04 62.80
C SER A 183 3.68 -3.09 61.76
N LYS A 184 4.86 -2.51 62.07
CA LYS A 184 5.61 -1.68 61.07
C LYS A 184 5.99 -2.47 59.81
N VAL A 185 6.18 -3.80 59.93
CA VAL A 185 6.49 -4.70 58.81
C VAL A 185 5.34 -4.71 57.77
N GLU A 186 4.10 -4.73 58.21
CA GLU A 186 2.91 -4.75 57.34
C GLU A 186 2.73 -3.41 56.61
N VAL A 187 3.03 -2.28 57.30
CA VAL A 187 3.04 -0.94 56.63
C VAL A 187 4.12 -0.87 55.57
N LEU A 188 5.34 -1.36 55.87
CA LEU A 188 6.44 -1.38 54.92
C LEU A 188 6.15 -2.33 53.74
N ALA A 189 5.54 -3.47 53.96
CA ALA A 189 5.09 -4.40 52.92
C ALA A 189 4.07 -3.71 51.98
N MET A 190 3.12 -2.92 52.56
CA MET A 190 2.14 -2.20 51.77
C MET A 190 2.76 -1.02 51.00
N LYS A 191 3.74 -0.30 51.57
CA LYS A 191 4.52 0.74 50.84
C LYS A 191 5.25 0.13 49.63
N SER A 192 5.85 -1.03 49.79
CA SER A 192 6.47 -1.78 48.69
C SER A 192 5.45 -2.14 47.60
N GLN A 193 4.23 -2.57 47.99
CA GLN A 193 3.17 -2.89 47.05
C GLN A 193 2.72 -1.65 46.25
N VAL A 194 2.50 -0.51 46.91
CA VAL A 194 2.16 0.76 46.23
C VAL A 194 3.24 1.17 45.24
N ALA A 195 4.53 1.03 45.58
CA ALA A 195 5.64 1.31 44.67
C ALA A 195 5.61 0.39 43.46
N GLN A 196 5.34 -0.92 43.66
CA GLN A 196 5.21 -1.90 42.56
C GLN A 196 4.01 -1.61 41.65
N ASP A 197 2.86 -1.24 42.20
CA ASP A 197 1.65 -0.92 41.46
C ASP A 197 1.83 0.43 40.68
N ASN A 198 2.58 1.38 41.27
CA ASN A 198 2.96 2.61 40.55
C ASN A 198 3.90 2.33 39.37
N LEU A 199 4.84 1.40 39.53
CA LEU A 199 5.69 0.96 38.41
C LEU A 199 4.84 0.34 37.31
N SER A 200 3.88 -0.53 37.65
CA SER A 200 2.95 -1.15 36.69
C SER A 200 2.10 -0.11 35.94
N LYS A 201 1.65 0.94 36.65
CA LYS A 201 0.91 2.07 36.05
C LYS A 201 1.79 2.83 35.06
N ILE A 202 3.06 3.14 35.42
CA ILE A 202 4.00 3.83 34.52
C ILE A 202 4.29 2.98 33.27
N GLN A 203 4.45 1.67 33.44
CA GLN A 203 4.60 0.73 32.33
C GLN A 203 3.41 0.80 31.37
N ALA A 204 2.18 0.71 31.90
CA ALA A 204 0.97 0.80 31.08
C ALA A 204 0.82 2.18 30.38
N GLU A 205 1.26 3.28 31.03
CA GLU A 205 1.31 4.61 30.37
C GLU A 205 2.28 4.63 29.18
N ASN A 206 3.45 4.03 29.33
CA ASN A 206 4.42 3.90 28.24
C ASN A 206 3.90 3.01 27.11
N ASP A 207 3.18 1.93 27.41
CA ASP A 207 2.58 1.04 26.42
C ASP A 207 1.50 1.77 25.59
N VAL A 208 0.69 2.62 26.23
CA VAL A 208 -0.27 3.51 25.53
C VAL A 208 0.48 4.46 24.59
N GLN A 209 1.53 5.12 25.08
CA GLN A 209 2.31 6.06 24.24
C GLN A 209 2.96 5.34 23.05
N SER A 210 3.48 4.13 23.26
CA SER A 210 4.09 3.31 22.21
C SER A 210 3.05 2.89 21.16
N ALA A 211 1.82 2.56 21.57
CA ALA A 211 0.75 2.23 20.66
C ALA A 211 0.31 3.45 19.82
N TYR A 212 0.21 4.64 20.42
CA TYR A 212 -0.03 5.89 19.68
C TYR A 212 1.08 6.20 18.69
N LEU A 213 2.34 5.98 19.05
CA LEU A 213 3.48 6.15 18.14
C LEU A 213 3.36 5.20 16.93
N THR A 214 3.02 3.93 17.16
CA THR A 214 2.82 2.94 16.10
C THR A 214 1.72 3.37 15.13
N LEU A 215 0.58 3.82 15.64
CA LEU A 215 -0.51 4.33 14.79
C LEU A 215 -0.06 5.58 14.03
N ALA A 216 0.61 6.54 14.67
CA ALA A 216 1.10 7.76 14.01
C ALA A 216 2.07 7.46 12.87
N GLN A 217 2.95 6.45 13.03
CA GLN A 217 3.84 5.98 11.98
C GLN A 217 3.07 5.38 10.79
N LEU A 218 2.04 4.58 11.04
CA LEU A 218 1.18 4.04 9.97
C LEU A 218 0.41 5.14 9.23
N LEU A 219 -0.04 6.18 9.97
CA LEU A 219 -0.72 7.34 9.40
C LEU A 219 0.23 8.32 8.71
N ASN A 220 1.54 8.15 8.88
CA ASN A 220 2.57 9.10 8.43
C ASN A 220 2.29 10.52 8.95
N VAL A 221 2.08 10.65 10.27
CA VAL A 221 1.83 11.91 10.99
C VAL A 221 3.00 12.22 11.91
N ASP A 222 3.58 13.42 11.78
CA ASP A 222 4.77 13.82 12.52
C ASP A 222 4.48 14.13 14.00
N ASN A 223 3.31 14.70 14.31
CA ASN A 223 2.96 15.12 15.66
C ASN A 223 2.04 14.11 16.36
N VAL A 224 2.65 13.14 17.06
CA VAL A 224 1.93 12.12 17.84
C VAL A 224 1.04 12.71 18.93
N LYS A 225 1.42 13.87 19.51
CA LYS A 225 0.68 14.49 20.62
C LYS A 225 -0.70 15.03 20.22
N GLU A 226 -0.89 15.33 18.95
CA GLU A 226 -2.16 15.80 18.39
C GLU A 226 -3.09 14.66 18.00
N LEU A 227 -2.55 13.44 17.91
CA LEU A 227 -3.37 12.28 17.57
C LEU A 227 -4.20 11.84 18.79
N ARG A 228 -5.52 11.94 18.67
CA ARG A 228 -6.49 11.42 19.61
C ARG A 228 -7.45 10.50 18.87
N ILE A 229 -7.73 9.35 19.44
CA ILE A 229 -8.69 8.41 18.87
C ILE A 229 -9.99 8.44 19.64
N LYS A 230 -11.08 8.23 18.92
CA LYS A 230 -12.42 8.14 19.53
C LYS A 230 -12.56 6.83 20.27
N ARG A 231 -12.95 6.91 21.56
CA ARG A 231 -13.27 5.73 22.36
C ARG A 231 -14.64 5.19 21.93
N LEU A 232 -14.75 3.87 21.90
CA LEU A 232 -16.01 3.20 21.61
C LEU A 232 -16.89 3.16 22.86
N VAL A 233 -18.11 3.64 22.73
CA VAL A 233 -19.05 3.75 23.86
C VAL A 233 -19.66 2.38 24.21
N SER A 234 -19.79 1.45 23.27
CA SER A 234 -20.27 0.08 23.52
C SER A 234 -19.68 -0.94 22.54
N LEU A 235 -18.71 -1.70 22.97
CA LEU A 235 -18.17 -2.84 22.20
C LEU A 235 -19.01 -4.13 22.36
N ASN A 236 -19.97 -4.14 23.27
CA ASN A 236 -20.74 -5.36 23.63
C ASN A 236 -21.65 -5.86 22.50
N GLU A 237 -22.16 -4.97 21.64
CA GLU A 237 -22.98 -5.37 20.47
C GLU A 237 -22.14 -5.96 19.34
N SER A 238 -20.89 -5.53 19.21
CA SER A 238 -19.96 -6.04 18.17
C SER A 238 -19.47 -7.47 18.44
N ILE A 239 -19.65 -7.98 19.65
CA ILE A 239 -19.19 -9.32 20.08
C ILE A 239 -20.17 -10.43 19.64
N SER A 240 -21.42 -10.07 19.27
CA SER A 240 -22.44 -11.01 18.79
C SER A 240 -22.31 -11.44 17.31
N LEU A 241 -21.18 -11.12 16.65
CA LEU A 241 -20.98 -11.44 15.23
C LEU A 241 -20.96 -12.95 14.99
N VAL A 242 -21.86 -13.42 14.11
CA VAL A 242 -21.81 -14.80 13.60
C VAL A 242 -20.63 -14.91 12.65
N ILE A 243 -19.60 -15.65 13.05
CA ILE A 243 -18.43 -15.94 12.21
C ILE A 243 -18.86 -16.96 11.16
N LYS A 244 -18.75 -16.60 9.86
CA LYS A 244 -19.02 -17.52 8.75
C LYS A 244 -17.96 -18.62 8.67
N ASP A 245 -18.35 -19.77 8.13
CA ASP A 245 -17.43 -20.87 7.85
C ASP A 245 -16.22 -20.44 6.98
N PRO A 246 -15.00 -20.89 7.29
CA PRO A 246 -13.79 -20.45 6.59
C PRO A 246 -13.78 -20.79 5.11
N GLU A 247 -14.42 -21.88 4.66
CA GLU A 247 -14.51 -22.22 3.24
C GLU A 247 -15.43 -21.23 2.51
N THR A 248 -16.54 -20.82 3.11
CA THR A 248 -17.42 -19.76 2.55
C THR A 248 -16.67 -18.43 2.38
N ILE A 249 -15.82 -18.06 3.36
CA ILE A 249 -15.01 -16.85 3.27
C ILE A 249 -13.96 -16.99 2.17
N PHE A 250 -13.35 -18.17 2.04
CA PHE A 250 -12.34 -18.43 1.01
C PHE A 250 -12.94 -18.42 -0.39
N ASP A 251 -14.11 -19.02 -0.60
CA ASP A 251 -14.82 -19.02 -1.88
C ASP A 251 -15.13 -17.59 -2.35
N TYR A 252 -15.54 -16.72 -1.41
CA TYR A 252 -15.71 -15.30 -1.71
C TYR A 252 -14.37 -14.63 -2.05
N ALA A 253 -13.31 -14.92 -1.29
CA ALA A 253 -11.99 -14.35 -1.50
C ALA A 253 -11.35 -14.81 -2.83
N LEU A 254 -11.63 -16.01 -3.33
CA LEU A 254 -11.15 -16.49 -4.63
C LEU A 254 -11.55 -15.56 -5.79
N ILE A 255 -12.69 -14.91 -5.67
CA ILE A 255 -13.24 -14.03 -6.73
C ILE A 255 -12.87 -12.57 -6.46
N ASN A 256 -12.92 -12.14 -5.20
CA ASN A 256 -12.92 -10.72 -4.83
C ASN A 256 -11.60 -10.25 -4.17
N ASN A 257 -10.68 -11.17 -3.80
CA ASN A 257 -9.43 -10.76 -3.17
C ASN A 257 -8.46 -10.14 -4.19
N PRO A 258 -8.08 -8.84 -4.04
CA PRO A 258 -7.24 -8.15 -5.01
C PRO A 258 -5.87 -8.80 -5.23
N GLY A 259 -5.32 -9.46 -4.22
CA GLY A 259 -4.06 -10.16 -4.35
C GLY A 259 -4.16 -11.42 -5.25
N ILE A 260 -5.29 -12.13 -5.20
CA ILE A 260 -5.55 -13.28 -6.06
C ILE A 260 -5.85 -12.81 -7.49
N THR A 261 -6.68 -11.79 -7.67
CA THR A 261 -7.02 -11.25 -9.00
C THR A 261 -5.81 -10.62 -9.67
N ALA A 262 -4.95 -9.91 -8.93
CA ALA A 262 -3.66 -9.40 -9.42
C ALA A 262 -2.76 -10.51 -9.98
N ALA A 263 -2.62 -11.61 -9.24
CA ALA A 263 -1.85 -12.77 -9.69
C ALA A 263 -2.51 -13.44 -10.92
N GLY A 264 -3.84 -13.50 -10.96
CA GLY A 264 -4.61 -13.99 -12.12
C GLY A 264 -4.38 -13.15 -13.37
N PHE A 265 -4.39 -11.82 -13.26
CA PHE A 265 -4.07 -10.93 -14.38
C PHE A 265 -2.60 -11.03 -14.80
N LEU A 266 -1.66 -11.27 -13.86
CA LEU A 266 -0.28 -11.55 -14.21
C LEU A 266 -0.14 -12.80 -15.06
N VAL A 267 -0.86 -13.88 -14.73
CA VAL A 267 -0.92 -15.11 -15.57
C VAL A 267 -1.39 -14.76 -16.98
N GLN A 268 -2.52 -14.05 -17.10
CA GLN A 268 -3.06 -13.65 -18.41
C GLN A 268 -2.10 -12.78 -19.21
N SER A 269 -1.38 -11.87 -18.54
CA SER A 269 -0.34 -11.04 -19.15
C SER A 269 0.80 -11.92 -19.71
N ARG A 270 1.33 -12.87 -18.93
CA ARG A 270 2.42 -13.77 -19.35
C ARG A 270 2.01 -14.72 -20.45
N GLU A 271 0.80 -15.23 -20.43
CA GLU A 271 0.25 -16.05 -21.53
C GLU A 271 0.10 -15.26 -22.83
N ALA A 272 -0.37 -14.01 -22.75
CA ALA A 272 -0.42 -13.14 -23.92
C ALA A 272 0.99 -12.82 -24.44
N GLN A 273 1.96 -12.58 -23.54
CA GLN A 273 3.36 -12.39 -23.91
C GLN A 273 3.96 -13.63 -24.61
N LEU A 274 3.66 -14.84 -24.12
CA LEU A 274 4.06 -16.08 -24.78
C LEU A 274 3.50 -16.17 -26.19
N LYS A 275 2.21 -15.84 -26.39
CA LYS A 275 1.59 -15.79 -27.73
C LYS A 275 2.29 -14.78 -28.63
N ALA A 276 2.66 -13.62 -28.10
CA ALA A 276 3.44 -12.60 -28.84
C ALA A 276 4.84 -13.10 -29.24
N MET A 277 5.52 -13.85 -28.37
CA MET A 277 6.81 -14.45 -28.72
C MET A 277 6.67 -15.55 -29.77
N ARG A 278 5.63 -16.37 -29.72
CA ARG A 278 5.32 -17.37 -30.77
C ARG A 278 5.02 -16.73 -32.11
N ALA A 279 4.35 -15.58 -32.12
CA ALA A 279 4.05 -14.82 -33.33
C ALA A 279 5.30 -14.40 -34.13
N LYS A 280 6.47 -14.31 -33.48
CA LYS A 280 7.75 -13.96 -34.14
C LYS A 280 8.28 -15.04 -35.11
N ILE A 281 7.69 -16.23 -35.14
CA ILE A 281 7.99 -17.25 -36.15
C ILE A 281 7.25 -16.94 -37.48
N SER A 282 6.14 -16.19 -37.42
CA SER A 282 5.33 -15.84 -38.58
C SER A 282 6.03 -14.79 -39.47
N PRO A 283 5.74 -14.76 -40.77
CA PRO A 283 6.14 -13.66 -41.62
C PRO A 283 5.62 -12.32 -41.12
N SER A 284 6.35 -11.25 -41.41
CA SER A 284 5.92 -9.86 -41.14
C SER A 284 5.89 -9.03 -42.44
N VAL A 285 4.92 -8.14 -42.51
CA VAL A 285 4.76 -7.21 -43.65
C VAL A 285 4.76 -5.78 -43.12
N SER A 286 5.60 -4.94 -43.75
CA SER A 286 5.63 -3.50 -43.45
C SER A 286 5.61 -2.70 -44.76
N ILE A 287 5.05 -1.51 -44.68
CA ILE A 287 5.14 -0.48 -45.71
C ILE A 287 6.11 0.58 -45.22
N ASN A 288 7.13 0.89 -46.07
CA ASN A 288 8.07 1.96 -45.76
C ASN A 288 7.97 3.02 -46.83
N GLY A 289 7.95 4.29 -46.41
CA GLY A 289 8.01 5.45 -47.28
C GLY A 289 9.21 6.32 -46.90
N ILE A 290 9.89 6.83 -47.86
CA ILE A 290 10.96 7.84 -47.69
C ILE A 290 10.80 8.94 -48.71
N LEU A 291 10.92 10.16 -48.27
CA LEU A 291 11.04 11.35 -49.11
C LEU A 291 12.28 12.11 -48.62
N TYR A 292 13.25 12.26 -49.46
CA TYR A 292 14.51 12.95 -49.11
C TYR A 292 15.11 13.70 -50.27
N SER A 293 15.96 14.66 -49.98
CA SER A 293 16.83 15.31 -50.91
C SER A 293 18.28 15.26 -50.44
N ARG A 294 19.19 15.33 -51.35
CA ARG A 294 20.63 15.32 -51.11
C ARG A 294 21.32 16.52 -51.67
N TYR A 295 22.37 16.92 -51.02
CA TYR A 295 23.32 17.95 -51.44
C TYR A 295 24.75 17.36 -51.52
N SER A 296 25.52 17.80 -52.48
CA SER A 296 26.94 17.53 -52.54
C SER A 296 27.66 18.73 -53.13
N GLU A 297 28.77 19.13 -52.51
CA GLU A 297 29.64 20.18 -53.05
C GLU A 297 30.22 19.83 -54.44
N LEU A 298 30.32 18.53 -54.73
CA LEU A 298 30.71 18.02 -56.05
C LEU A 298 29.51 17.81 -56.99
N GLY A 299 28.34 18.30 -56.61
CA GLY A 299 27.13 18.20 -57.42
C GLY A 299 27.20 19.12 -58.64
N VAL A 300 26.81 18.57 -59.79
CA VAL A 300 26.81 19.31 -61.06
C VAL A 300 25.38 19.37 -61.58
N ASN A 301 24.96 20.54 -62.04
CA ASN A 301 23.69 20.71 -62.75
C ASN A 301 23.78 20.03 -64.10
N GLN A 302 23.08 18.94 -64.32
CA GLN A 302 23.15 18.17 -65.56
C GLN A 302 22.61 18.91 -66.80
N LEU A 303 21.72 19.90 -66.58
CA LEU A 303 21.18 20.75 -67.70
C LEU A 303 22.12 21.89 -68.09
N ASN A 304 22.96 22.38 -67.16
CA ASN A 304 23.96 23.35 -67.38
C ASN A 304 25.21 23.10 -66.52
N PRO A 305 26.13 22.23 -66.96
CA PRO A 305 27.27 21.79 -66.15
C PRO A 305 28.24 22.91 -65.73
N THR A 306 28.23 24.06 -66.41
CA THR A 306 29.10 25.22 -66.16
C THR A 306 28.47 26.22 -65.16
N ALA A 307 27.19 26.04 -64.78
CA ALA A 307 26.52 26.94 -63.85
C ALA A 307 26.79 26.53 -62.40
N GLU A 308 26.87 27.51 -61.51
CA GLU A 308 26.86 27.24 -60.08
C GLU A 308 25.59 26.48 -59.71
N TYR A 309 25.73 25.43 -58.85
CA TYR A 309 24.63 24.61 -58.42
C TYR A 309 24.46 24.75 -56.86
N PRO A 310 23.80 25.88 -56.48
CA PRO A 310 23.67 26.19 -55.04
C PRO A 310 22.87 25.17 -54.27
N TYR A 311 23.07 25.16 -52.98
CA TYR A 311 22.43 24.22 -52.03
C TYR A 311 20.91 24.17 -52.21
N SER A 312 20.24 25.32 -52.33
CA SER A 312 18.77 25.42 -52.48
C SER A 312 18.24 24.69 -53.71
N ASP A 313 18.97 24.84 -54.83
CA ASP A 313 18.58 24.24 -56.10
C ASP A 313 18.83 22.74 -56.10
N GLN A 314 19.95 22.30 -55.51
CA GLN A 314 20.22 20.88 -55.31
C GLN A 314 19.13 20.21 -54.43
N LEU A 315 18.69 20.85 -53.36
CA LEU A 315 17.63 20.31 -52.53
C LEU A 315 16.29 20.15 -53.23
N ARG A 316 15.96 21.11 -54.14
CA ARG A 316 14.74 21.06 -54.93
C ARG A 316 14.84 19.98 -56.02
N ASP A 317 15.92 19.98 -56.75
CA ASP A 317 16.08 19.16 -57.96
C ASP A 317 16.42 17.69 -57.64
N ASN A 318 17.07 17.44 -56.49
CA ASN A 318 17.43 16.09 -56.02
C ASN A 318 16.35 15.45 -55.13
N MET A 319 15.13 16.00 -55.11
CA MET A 319 14.05 15.39 -54.31
C MET A 319 13.70 14.00 -54.85
N TYR A 320 13.74 13.02 -53.95
CA TYR A 320 13.48 11.64 -54.28
C TYR A 320 12.48 11.01 -53.31
N GLY A 321 11.45 10.38 -53.83
CA GLY A 321 10.44 9.66 -53.07
C GLY A 321 10.41 8.17 -53.43
N ARG A 322 10.31 7.33 -52.41
CA ARG A 322 10.15 5.88 -52.57
C ARG A 322 9.15 5.34 -51.60
N ALA A 323 8.25 4.49 -52.07
CA ALA A 323 7.40 3.64 -51.25
C ALA A 323 7.74 2.15 -51.53
N SER A 324 7.77 1.33 -50.49
CA SER A 324 8.08 -0.10 -50.60
C SER A 324 7.26 -0.93 -49.64
N ILE A 325 6.89 -2.14 -50.05
CA ILE A 325 6.31 -3.16 -49.24
C ILE A 325 7.40 -4.19 -48.96
N ASN A 326 7.68 -4.43 -47.68
CA ASN A 326 8.69 -5.40 -47.26
C ASN A 326 8.01 -6.60 -46.56
N LEU A 327 8.24 -7.78 -47.11
CA LEU A 327 7.90 -9.07 -46.52
C LEU A 327 9.17 -9.67 -45.93
N SER A 328 9.17 -9.91 -44.60
CA SER A 328 10.26 -10.57 -43.89
C SER A 328 9.79 -11.92 -43.37
N ILE A 329 10.47 -13.00 -43.76
CA ILE A 329 10.17 -14.39 -43.35
C ILE A 329 11.39 -14.89 -42.58
N PRO A 330 11.28 -15.09 -41.24
CA PRO A 330 12.41 -15.61 -40.46
C PRO A 330 12.62 -17.10 -40.72
N ILE A 331 13.71 -17.48 -41.39
CA ILE A 331 14.06 -18.86 -41.70
C ILE A 331 14.90 -19.46 -40.58
N PHE A 332 15.95 -18.78 -40.16
CA PHE A 332 16.85 -19.20 -39.08
C PHE A 332 17.34 -18.00 -38.29
N SER A 333 17.13 -18.03 -36.99
CA SER A 333 17.45 -16.92 -36.04
C SER A 333 18.49 -17.33 -34.99
N GLN A 334 19.43 -18.23 -35.31
CA GLN A 334 20.46 -18.70 -34.39
C GLN A 334 19.86 -19.19 -33.04
N PHE A 335 18.74 -19.88 -33.09
CA PHE A 335 17.94 -20.33 -31.92
C PHE A 335 17.38 -19.22 -31.02
N GLN A 336 17.63 -17.94 -31.29
CA GLN A 336 17.17 -16.83 -30.44
C GLN A 336 15.64 -16.82 -30.28
N THR A 337 14.88 -16.99 -31.35
CA THR A 337 13.42 -17.02 -31.30
C THR A 337 12.91 -18.18 -30.44
N ARG A 338 13.50 -19.37 -30.62
CA ARG A 338 13.16 -20.56 -29.81
C ARG A 338 13.45 -20.35 -28.34
N SER A 339 14.63 -19.79 -28.01
CA SER A 339 15.03 -19.47 -26.62
C SER A 339 14.07 -18.47 -25.99
N ARG A 340 13.68 -17.39 -26.70
CA ARG A 340 12.73 -16.38 -26.19
C ARG A 340 11.33 -16.97 -25.97
N ILE A 341 10.89 -17.91 -26.81
CA ILE A 341 9.62 -18.63 -26.59
C ILE A 341 9.71 -19.50 -25.33
N ASN A 342 10.80 -20.26 -25.16
CA ASN A 342 11.01 -21.06 -23.97
C ASN A 342 11.06 -20.22 -22.69
N GLN A 343 11.77 -19.08 -22.69
CA GLN A 343 11.79 -18.14 -21.58
C GLN A 343 10.38 -17.63 -21.25
N ALA A 344 9.62 -17.20 -22.26
CA ALA A 344 8.24 -16.74 -22.06
C ALA A 344 7.32 -17.87 -21.53
N ASN A 345 7.54 -19.11 -21.94
CA ASN A 345 6.81 -20.26 -21.43
C ASN A 345 7.14 -20.52 -19.95
N ILE A 346 8.42 -20.49 -19.56
CA ILE A 346 8.86 -20.62 -18.16
C ILE A 346 8.24 -19.51 -17.30
N LEU A 347 8.27 -18.25 -17.77
CA LEU A 347 7.65 -17.11 -17.05
C LEU A 347 6.12 -17.26 -16.93
N SER A 348 5.46 -17.89 -17.90
CA SER A 348 4.03 -18.19 -17.81
C SER A 348 3.73 -19.27 -16.77
N MET A 349 4.58 -20.32 -16.70
CA MET A 349 4.47 -21.37 -15.67
C MET A 349 4.74 -20.80 -14.28
N ASP A 350 5.77 -19.98 -14.13
CA ASP A 350 6.12 -19.32 -12.86
C ASP A 350 4.95 -18.46 -12.36
N ALA A 351 4.32 -17.67 -13.23
CA ALA A 351 3.17 -16.86 -12.86
C ALA A 351 1.97 -17.70 -12.39
N ARG A 352 1.75 -18.90 -12.95
CA ARG A 352 0.71 -19.82 -12.48
C ARG A 352 1.03 -20.35 -11.08
N LEU A 353 2.27 -20.73 -10.83
CA LEU A 353 2.70 -21.16 -9.49
C LEU A 353 2.55 -20.03 -8.46
N GLN A 354 2.87 -18.78 -8.82
CA GLN A 354 2.65 -17.62 -7.97
C GLN A 354 1.17 -17.42 -7.64
N LEU A 355 0.26 -17.62 -8.61
CA LEU A 355 -1.19 -17.59 -8.37
C LEU A 355 -1.61 -18.66 -7.37
N ASP A 356 -1.14 -19.91 -7.56
CA ASP A 356 -1.48 -21.01 -6.67
C ASP A 356 -0.92 -20.80 -5.25
N GLN A 357 0.30 -20.27 -5.13
CA GLN A 357 0.88 -19.86 -3.85
C GLN A 357 0.05 -18.76 -3.17
N LYS A 358 -0.41 -17.75 -3.92
CA LYS A 358 -1.23 -16.67 -3.36
C LYS A 358 -2.58 -17.21 -2.87
N LYS A 359 -3.24 -18.10 -3.62
CA LYS A 359 -4.47 -18.78 -3.19
C LYS A 359 -4.27 -19.56 -1.90
N LEU A 360 -3.18 -20.34 -1.82
CA LEU A 360 -2.85 -21.12 -0.63
C LEU A 360 -2.59 -20.22 0.56
N ALA A 361 -1.82 -19.13 0.40
CA ALA A 361 -1.54 -18.17 1.45
C ALA A 361 -2.82 -17.54 2.00
N VAL A 362 -3.71 -17.03 1.13
CA VAL A 362 -5.00 -16.45 1.52
C VAL A 362 -5.87 -17.46 2.28
N ARG A 363 -5.92 -18.72 1.80
CA ARG A 363 -6.67 -19.80 2.50
C ARG A 363 -6.11 -20.04 3.90
N GLN A 364 -4.79 -20.14 4.04
CA GLN A 364 -4.14 -20.32 5.34
C GLN A 364 -4.39 -19.15 6.28
N ASP A 365 -4.34 -17.92 5.78
CA ASP A 365 -4.59 -16.71 6.58
C ASP A 365 -6.04 -16.66 7.09
N ILE A 366 -7.02 -16.99 6.23
CA ILE A 366 -8.42 -17.11 6.61
C ILE A 366 -8.62 -18.21 7.68
N GLN A 367 -8.04 -19.40 7.48
CA GLN A 367 -8.15 -20.50 8.43
C GLN A 367 -7.53 -20.15 9.79
N LYS A 368 -6.35 -19.50 9.82
CA LYS A 368 -5.72 -19.02 11.04
C LYS A 368 -6.55 -17.95 11.74
N ALA A 369 -7.06 -16.97 10.98
CA ALA A 369 -7.88 -15.90 11.54
C ALA A 369 -9.19 -16.46 12.11
N TYR A 370 -9.83 -17.42 11.44
CA TYR A 370 -11.03 -18.09 11.89
C TYR A 370 -10.80 -18.87 13.20
N ALA A 371 -9.79 -19.73 13.24
CA ALA A 371 -9.45 -20.50 14.42
C ALA A 371 -9.13 -19.59 15.62
N ALA A 372 -8.36 -18.53 15.39
CA ALA A 372 -8.04 -17.56 16.43
C ALA A 372 -9.28 -16.78 16.91
N ALA A 373 -10.22 -16.43 16.02
CA ALA A 373 -11.45 -15.75 16.39
C ALA A 373 -12.39 -16.63 17.25
N ILE A 374 -12.55 -17.92 16.87
CA ILE A 374 -13.36 -18.88 17.65
C ILE A 374 -12.74 -19.08 19.05
N ASN A 375 -11.42 -19.28 19.12
CA ASN A 375 -10.72 -19.46 20.39
C ASN A 375 -10.83 -18.20 21.28
N ALA A 376 -10.63 -17.01 20.71
CA ALA A 376 -10.74 -15.76 21.45
C ALA A 376 -12.18 -15.50 21.95
N LYS A 377 -13.19 -15.84 21.15
CA LYS A 377 -14.59 -15.76 21.55
C LYS A 377 -14.90 -16.67 22.74
N ALA A 378 -14.54 -17.95 22.64
CA ALA A 378 -14.75 -18.91 23.74
C ALA A 378 -14.00 -18.48 25.02
N LYS A 379 -12.76 -17.95 24.87
CA LYS A 379 -12.00 -17.41 25.99
C LYS A 379 -12.68 -16.20 26.64
N TYR A 380 -13.20 -15.27 25.79
CA TYR A 380 -13.92 -14.09 26.29
C TYR A 380 -15.18 -14.49 27.09
N GLU A 381 -16.00 -15.37 26.52
CA GLU A 381 -17.21 -15.88 27.19
C GLU A 381 -16.89 -16.55 28.54
N ALA A 382 -15.84 -17.38 28.60
CA ALA A 382 -15.41 -18.03 29.85
C ALA A 382 -14.82 -17.04 30.87
N THR A 383 -14.21 -15.93 30.43
CA THR A 383 -13.62 -14.95 31.34
C THR A 383 -14.64 -14.00 31.95
N ASP A 384 -15.82 -13.87 31.36
CA ASP A 384 -16.89 -13.00 31.91
C ASP A 384 -17.40 -13.48 33.28
N GLU A 385 -17.68 -14.78 33.41
CA GLU A 385 -18.03 -15.40 34.67
C GLU A 385 -16.89 -15.33 35.70
N ALA A 386 -15.63 -15.54 35.23
CA ALA A 386 -14.46 -15.47 36.12
C ALA A 386 -14.28 -14.06 36.72
N VAL A 387 -14.46 -12.99 35.88
CA VAL A 387 -14.37 -11.60 36.36
C VAL A 387 -15.50 -11.29 37.35
N THR A 388 -16.74 -11.74 37.08
CA THR A 388 -17.89 -11.51 37.93
C THR A 388 -17.65 -12.14 39.29
N SER A 389 -17.28 -13.42 39.32
CA SER A 389 -16.99 -14.16 40.57
C SER A 389 -15.81 -13.58 41.37
N ALA A 390 -14.71 -13.24 40.66
CA ALA A 390 -13.54 -12.62 41.28
C ALA A 390 -13.84 -11.23 41.86
N ARG A 391 -14.72 -10.46 41.21
CA ARG A 391 -15.17 -9.14 41.69
C ARG A 391 -15.99 -9.25 42.95
N GLU A 392 -16.94 -10.20 43.03
CA GLU A 392 -17.73 -10.45 44.23
C GLU A 392 -16.84 -10.92 45.37
N ALA A 393 -15.93 -11.88 45.14
CA ALA A 393 -14.97 -12.33 46.12
C ALA A 393 -14.09 -11.21 46.66
N PHE A 394 -13.60 -10.33 45.78
CA PHE A 394 -12.82 -9.16 46.18
C PHE A 394 -13.65 -8.20 47.05
N ASN A 395 -14.86 -7.86 46.63
CA ASN A 395 -15.72 -6.94 47.36
C ASN A 395 -16.02 -7.47 48.79
N LEU A 396 -16.37 -8.74 48.91
CA LEU A 396 -16.60 -9.39 50.23
C LEU A 396 -15.33 -9.40 51.09
N THR A 397 -14.17 -9.69 50.47
CA THR A 397 -12.89 -9.71 51.21
C THR A 397 -12.49 -8.30 51.63
N GLN A 398 -12.78 -7.27 50.82
CA GLN A 398 -12.53 -5.88 51.13
C GLN A 398 -13.36 -5.40 52.35
N GLU A 399 -14.63 -5.77 52.40
CA GLU A 399 -15.50 -5.45 53.56
C GLU A 399 -15.04 -6.18 54.86
N LYS A 400 -14.68 -7.45 54.76
CA LYS A 400 -14.08 -8.20 55.88
C LYS A 400 -12.77 -7.57 56.36
N TYR A 401 -11.93 -7.10 55.41
CA TYR A 401 -10.67 -6.45 55.74
C TYR A 401 -10.90 -5.11 56.48
N LYS A 402 -11.83 -4.27 55.99
CA LYS A 402 -12.22 -3.02 56.64
C LYS A 402 -12.74 -3.24 58.07
N SER A 403 -13.42 -4.34 58.29
CA SER A 403 -13.93 -4.75 59.60
C SER A 403 -12.88 -5.44 60.49
N GLY A 404 -11.64 -5.64 60.00
CA GLY A 404 -10.58 -6.30 60.74
C GLY A 404 -10.70 -7.84 60.84
N ILE A 405 -11.59 -8.45 60.07
CA ILE A 405 -11.89 -9.89 60.09
C ILE A 405 -10.96 -10.67 59.13
N SER A 406 -10.52 -10.04 58.03
CA SER A 406 -9.62 -10.65 57.03
C SER A 406 -8.21 -10.14 57.13
N SER A 407 -7.22 -10.93 56.75
CA SER A 407 -5.81 -10.54 56.75
C SER A 407 -5.45 -9.70 55.50
N SER A 408 -4.35 -8.93 55.58
CA SER A 408 -3.80 -8.20 54.45
C SER A 408 -3.37 -9.13 53.30
N VAL A 409 -3.01 -10.37 53.60
CA VAL A 409 -2.64 -11.40 52.63
C VAL A 409 -3.85 -11.86 51.81
N GLU A 410 -4.97 -12.14 52.49
CA GLU A 410 -6.24 -12.55 51.84
C GLU A 410 -6.76 -11.43 50.94
N PHE A 411 -6.75 -10.18 51.43
CA PHE A 411 -7.13 -9.02 50.64
C PHE A 411 -6.28 -8.91 49.36
N LYS A 412 -4.95 -8.99 49.46
CA LYS A 412 -4.02 -8.93 48.34
C LYS A 412 -4.23 -10.09 47.38
N LEU A 413 -4.50 -11.29 47.85
CA LEU A 413 -4.79 -12.45 47.00
C LEU A 413 -6.06 -12.23 46.19
N ALA A 414 -7.15 -11.79 46.80
CA ALA A 414 -8.42 -11.51 46.14
C ALA A 414 -8.29 -10.36 45.12
N GLN A 415 -7.53 -9.29 45.46
CA GLN A 415 -7.24 -8.19 44.54
C GLN A 415 -6.46 -8.67 43.31
N ASN A 416 -5.41 -9.47 43.49
CA ASN A 416 -4.61 -10.00 42.39
C ASN A 416 -5.43 -10.97 41.51
N GLN A 417 -6.31 -11.77 42.06
CA GLN A 417 -7.22 -12.64 41.31
C GLN A 417 -8.19 -11.84 40.45
N LEU A 418 -8.79 -10.77 40.97
CA LEU A 418 -9.65 -9.87 40.20
C LEU A 418 -8.88 -9.20 39.07
N VAL A 419 -7.72 -8.63 39.36
CA VAL A 419 -6.88 -7.97 38.35
C VAL A 419 -6.49 -8.96 37.26
N GLN A 420 -6.06 -10.16 37.60
CA GLN A 420 -5.69 -11.19 36.63
C GLN A 420 -6.89 -11.63 35.77
N ALA A 421 -8.06 -11.79 36.34
CA ALA A 421 -9.27 -12.08 35.58
C ALA A 421 -9.62 -10.95 34.60
N GLN A 422 -9.56 -9.68 35.04
CA GLN A 422 -9.81 -8.51 34.21
C GLN A 422 -8.78 -8.40 33.03
N LEU A 423 -7.50 -8.60 33.32
CA LEU A 423 -6.46 -8.57 32.28
C LEU A 423 -6.72 -9.64 31.21
N THR A 424 -7.09 -10.85 31.64
CA THR A 424 -7.39 -11.98 30.74
C THR A 424 -8.64 -11.70 29.91
N GLN A 425 -9.67 -11.10 30.47
CA GLN A 425 -10.91 -10.74 29.77
C GLN A 425 -10.65 -9.65 28.72
N VAL A 426 -9.94 -8.58 29.09
CA VAL A 426 -9.61 -7.48 28.17
C VAL A 426 -8.77 -8.02 26.99
N GLN A 427 -7.78 -8.86 27.26
CA GLN A 427 -6.99 -9.49 26.22
C GLN A 427 -7.86 -10.32 25.26
N ALA A 428 -8.73 -11.18 25.78
CA ALA A 428 -9.61 -12.03 24.98
C ALA A 428 -10.60 -11.20 24.14
N LYS A 429 -11.16 -10.12 24.71
CA LYS A 429 -12.05 -9.18 24.05
C LYS A 429 -11.40 -8.54 22.80
N TYR A 430 -10.24 -7.93 22.96
CA TYR A 430 -9.56 -7.25 21.85
C TYR A 430 -8.98 -8.23 20.82
N GLU A 431 -8.49 -9.40 21.25
CA GLU A 431 -8.08 -10.46 20.35
C GLU A 431 -9.25 -10.91 19.45
N TYR A 432 -10.43 -11.16 20.04
CA TYR A 432 -11.63 -11.49 19.27
C TYR A 432 -12.02 -10.40 18.29
N LEU A 433 -12.03 -9.13 18.73
CA LEU A 433 -12.36 -7.99 17.86
C LEU A 433 -11.41 -7.87 16.66
N ILE A 434 -10.10 -7.96 16.91
CA ILE A 434 -9.09 -7.88 15.82
C ILE A 434 -9.32 -9.03 14.82
N ARG A 435 -9.47 -10.26 15.29
CA ARG A 435 -9.62 -11.43 14.42
C ARG A 435 -10.94 -11.41 13.63
N SER A 436 -12.03 -11.01 14.27
CA SER A 436 -13.33 -10.88 13.60
C SER A 436 -13.29 -9.79 12.51
N LYS A 437 -12.63 -8.65 12.76
CA LYS A 437 -12.47 -7.57 11.75
C LYS A 437 -11.59 -8.00 10.59
N ILE A 438 -10.55 -8.79 10.82
CA ILE A 438 -9.75 -9.38 9.74
C ILE A 438 -10.63 -10.27 8.84
N LEU A 439 -11.50 -11.10 9.42
CA LEU A 439 -12.42 -11.93 8.62
C LEU A 439 -13.45 -11.10 7.85
N ASP A 440 -13.97 -10.02 8.46
CA ASP A 440 -14.88 -9.08 7.79
C ASP A 440 -14.22 -8.44 6.57
N LEU A 441 -12.93 -8.10 6.64
CA LEU A 441 -12.20 -7.54 5.50
C LEU A 441 -12.04 -8.53 4.33
N TYR A 442 -11.91 -9.82 4.62
CA TYR A 442 -11.92 -10.84 3.56
C TYR A 442 -13.28 -10.96 2.86
N LEU A 443 -14.36 -10.52 3.51
CA LEU A 443 -15.71 -10.44 2.97
C LEU A 443 -16.06 -9.05 2.38
N ASP A 444 -15.09 -8.15 2.27
CA ASP A 444 -15.25 -6.75 1.83
C ASP A 444 -16.30 -5.96 2.65
N LYS A 445 -16.50 -6.33 3.92
CA LYS A 445 -17.35 -5.54 4.81
C LYS A 445 -16.63 -4.26 5.27
N PRO A 446 -17.38 -3.17 5.53
CA PRO A 446 -16.80 -1.92 6.00
C PRO A 446 -16.13 -2.11 7.37
N MET A 447 -14.97 -1.47 7.56
CA MET A 447 -14.20 -1.49 8.81
C MET A 447 -14.74 -0.44 9.77
N THR A 448 -15.98 -0.62 10.24
CA THR A 448 -16.61 0.21 11.27
C THR A 448 -16.52 -0.47 12.63
N LEU A 449 -16.46 0.32 13.70
CA LEU A 449 -16.46 -0.13 15.08
C LEU A 449 -17.75 0.32 15.81
N ASN A 450 -18.84 0.53 15.05
CA ASN A 450 -20.15 0.90 15.60
C ASN A 450 -20.84 -0.28 16.22
#